data_6592293869fd457fae6140f9b8f0f8f9
#
_entry.id   6592293869fd457fae6140f9b8f0f8f9
#
_cell.length_a   1.000
_cell.length_b   1.000
_cell.length_c   1.000
_cell.angle_alpha   90.00
_cell.angle_beta   90.00
_cell.angle_gamma   90.00
#
_symmetry.space_group_name_H-M   'P 1'
#
loop_
_entity.id
_entity.type
_entity.pdbx_description
1 polymer ?
#
loop_
_entity_poly.entity_id
_entity_poly.type
_entity_poly.pdbx_seq_one_letter_code
_entity_poly.pdbx_strand_id
1 'polypeptide(L)'
;MKRICAALLASLMLALCACSNSEINTENSDAAAANDLSASEPETEPETTWIDTLPADVKYDGLTFLIGWSTPDPDSDECAPDIDEVTGDIVGESVHQRNLLAEEKLDISIASQKLTESWTTVLTDMKALILAGDTAYGAYDVGTWFMFQASINGLLHPLNSVETLDLSNDWWEHDLNNMIALDGKTHYMANGMINYLDDYGASCIYFNKFLCTDLGLEHPYEMVRNGEWTLDRFLEYVDLSSADLDGNGIYDEHDRYGMVENSGLLVRFLPSFGTQVVQFSESGEPIINQTEIFYDQLDRMTTGLLDRNYKPMLLRDGPLGYEKADTVFPEGRALFFGEMVRNIRGFRESMEQDFGVLPYPKYTEEQPRYYSSYNTAWGTSYGIPITNMELDRTGWILEVMCYYSMDTIYPATIEKNILTKTVRDEESSDMLRLLFENKFYELGQWGTSVYGNLLSIASSGTNNFASSMKSITKINAKEFAEVKNYYKFGN
;
A
#
# COMPACT_ATOMS: atom_id res chain seq x y z
N MET A 1 7.28 -9.52 -14.42
CA MET A 1 8.10 -9.96 -13.28
C MET A 1 8.89 -11.26 -13.50
N LYS A 2 8.35 -12.39 -13.97
CA LYS A 2 9.14 -13.64 -14.19
C LYS A 2 10.26 -13.58 -15.23
N ARG A 3 10.31 -12.60 -16.11
CA ARG A 3 11.35 -12.44 -17.15
C ARG A 3 12.50 -11.51 -16.73
N ILE A 4 12.30 -10.59 -15.79
CA ILE A 4 13.32 -9.64 -15.33
C ILE A 4 14.30 -10.31 -14.36
N CYS A 5 13.84 -11.22 -13.49
CA CYS A 5 14.72 -12.00 -12.61
C CYS A 5 15.68 -12.94 -13.32
N ALA A 6 15.37 -13.37 -14.55
CA ALA A 6 16.25 -14.27 -15.31
C ALA A 6 17.45 -13.55 -15.94
N ALA A 7 17.34 -12.26 -16.23
CA ALA A 7 18.43 -11.48 -16.82
C ALA A 7 19.50 -11.06 -15.80
N LEU A 8 19.10 -10.79 -14.56
CA LEU A 8 20.03 -10.42 -13.46
C LEU A 8 20.86 -11.60 -12.94
N LEU A 9 20.34 -12.83 -12.98
CA LEU A 9 21.09 -14.04 -12.60
C LEU A 9 22.14 -14.44 -13.65
N ALA A 10 21.96 -14.09 -14.91
CA ALA A 10 22.93 -14.41 -15.98
C ALA A 10 24.17 -13.51 -15.93
N SER A 11 24.06 -12.26 -15.45
CA SER A 11 25.19 -11.34 -15.36
C SER A 11 26.12 -11.60 -14.15
N LEU A 12 25.64 -12.27 -13.11
CA LEU A 12 26.45 -12.56 -11.91
C LEU A 12 27.31 -13.83 -12.06
N MET A 13 27.01 -14.72 -13.00
CA MET A 13 27.81 -15.94 -13.24
C MET A 13 29.04 -15.73 -14.16
N LEU A 14 29.16 -14.61 -14.84
CA LEU A 14 30.27 -14.30 -15.74
C LEU A 14 31.48 -13.63 -15.05
N ALA A 15 31.36 -13.23 -13.80
CA ALA A 15 32.42 -12.54 -13.08
C ALA A 15 33.35 -13.46 -12.23
N LEU A 16 33.13 -14.78 -12.21
CA LEU A 16 33.87 -15.72 -11.35
C LEU A 16 34.86 -16.66 -12.09
N CYS A 17 35.13 -16.45 -13.39
CA CYS A 17 36.06 -17.31 -14.16
C CYS A 17 37.34 -16.63 -14.64
N ALA A 18 37.86 -15.65 -13.92
CA ALA A 18 39.14 -15.05 -14.28
C ALA A 18 40.09 -14.94 -13.08
N CYS A 19 40.71 -16.04 -12.69
CA CYS A 19 41.98 -16.06 -11.97
C CYS A 19 42.46 -17.51 -11.72
N SER A 20 43.23 -18.08 -12.65
CA SER A 20 44.39 -18.93 -12.33
C SER A 20 45.17 -19.22 -13.63
N ASN A 21 46.26 -18.54 -13.78
CA ASN A 21 47.35 -18.94 -14.72
C ASN A 21 48.55 -19.34 -13.86
N SER A 22 49.03 -20.57 -14.03
CA SER A 22 50.41 -20.96 -13.74
C SER A 22 50.97 -21.64 -14.98
N GLU A 23 52.13 -21.13 -15.38
CA GLU A 23 52.96 -21.52 -16.53
C GLU A 23 53.43 -22.97 -16.52
N ILE A 24 53.49 -23.62 -17.66
CA ILE A 24 54.54 -24.58 -18.05
C ILE A 24 54.82 -24.49 -19.54
N ASN A 25 56.09 -24.21 -19.91
CA ASN A 25 56.70 -24.25 -21.21
C ASN A 25 56.79 -25.67 -21.76
N THR A 26 56.63 -25.84 -23.08
CA THR A 26 57.66 -26.46 -23.97
C THR A 26 57.19 -26.56 -25.46
N GLU A 27 58.00 -26.03 -26.27
CA GLU A 27 58.41 -26.16 -27.68
C GLU A 27 57.67 -27.10 -28.65
N ASN A 28 57.52 -26.55 -29.83
CA ASN A 28 57.78 -27.01 -31.22
C ASN A 28 56.60 -27.37 -32.16
N SER A 29 56.55 -26.58 -33.15
CA SER A 29 56.61 -26.75 -34.60
C SER A 29 55.33 -26.98 -35.40
N ASP A 30 55.30 -26.16 -36.43
CA ASP A 30 54.77 -26.28 -37.79
C ASP A 30 53.36 -25.80 -38.12
N ALA A 31 53.45 -24.78 -38.90
CA ALA A 31 52.59 -24.14 -39.90
C ALA A 31 51.34 -24.90 -40.38
N ALA A 32 50.21 -24.21 -40.42
CA ALA A 32 49.49 -23.85 -41.66
C ALA A 32 48.10 -23.23 -41.37
N ALA A 33 47.80 -22.24 -42.16
CA ALA A 33 46.49 -21.74 -42.59
C ALA A 33 45.64 -20.94 -41.59
N ALA A 34 45.74 -19.64 -41.76
CA ALA A 34 44.75 -18.65 -41.36
C ALA A 34 43.39 -18.99 -41.96
N ASN A 35 42.39 -19.09 -41.08
CA ASN A 35 41.01 -18.79 -41.45
C ASN A 35 40.47 -17.79 -40.42
N ASP A 36 40.42 -16.56 -40.90
CA ASP A 36 39.77 -15.42 -40.26
C ASP A 36 38.25 -15.68 -40.28
N LEU A 37 37.73 -16.15 -39.15
CA LEU A 37 36.32 -16.14 -38.83
C LEU A 37 36.10 -15.17 -37.68
N SER A 38 36.12 -13.88 -38.02
CA SER A 38 35.47 -12.85 -37.24
C SER A 38 33.98 -13.17 -37.22
N ALA A 39 33.54 -13.93 -36.20
CA ALA A 39 32.13 -14.01 -35.85
C ALA A 39 31.80 -12.68 -35.18
N SER A 40 31.20 -11.76 -35.91
CA SER A 40 30.48 -10.63 -35.30
C SER A 40 29.38 -11.22 -34.39
N GLU A 41 29.48 -10.96 -33.09
CA GLU A 41 28.32 -11.12 -32.22
C GLU A 41 27.15 -10.37 -32.85
N PRO A 42 25.94 -10.95 -32.88
CA PRO A 42 24.78 -10.22 -33.35
C PRO A 42 24.60 -9.00 -32.45
N GLU A 43 24.73 -7.81 -33.00
CA GLU A 43 24.24 -6.59 -32.38
C GLU A 43 22.74 -6.84 -32.10
N THR A 44 22.39 -7.09 -30.85
CA THR A 44 20.99 -7.02 -30.38
C THR A 44 20.56 -5.59 -30.57
N GLU A 45 19.62 -5.36 -31.49
CA GLU A 45 18.95 -4.05 -31.58
C GLU A 45 18.45 -3.69 -30.21
N PRO A 46 18.63 -2.45 -29.75
CA PRO A 46 18.11 -2.03 -28.44
C PRO A 46 16.60 -2.26 -28.43
N GLU A 47 16.09 -2.93 -27.39
CA GLU A 47 14.65 -3.09 -27.20
C GLU A 47 14.02 -1.69 -27.13
N THR A 48 13.10 -1.41 -28.04
CA THR A 48 12.34 -0.16 -28.06
C THR A 48 11.45 -0.12 -26.80
N THR A 49 11.69 0.84 -25.94
CA THR A 49 10.91 1.01 -24.71
C THR A 49 9.66 1.85 -25.00
N TRP A 50 8.67 1.80 -24.09
CA TRP A 50 7.44 2.60 -24.24
C TRP A 50 7.74 4.08 -24.44
N ILE A 51 8.68 4.64 -23.69
CA ILE A 51 9.05 6.06 -23.77
C ILE A 51 9.60 6.46 -25.15
N ASP A 52 10.16 5.51 -25.92
CA ASP A 52 10.64 5.73 -27.28
C ASP A 52 9.50 5.77 -28.31
N THR A 53 8.32 5.28 -27.93
CA THR A 53 7.12 5.28 -28.77
C THR A 53 6.34 6.60 -28.72
N LEU A 54 6.66 7.49 -27.75
CA LEU A 54 6.00 8.78 -27.67
C LEU A 54 6.24 9.62 -28.94
N PRO A 55 5.19 10.31 -29.45
CA PRO A 55 5.36 11.22 -30.57
C PRO A 55 6.43 12.28 -30.30
N ALA A 56 7.26 12.57 -31.29
CA ALA A 56 8.41 13.47 -31.13
C ALA A 56 8.02 14.92 -30.82
N ASP A 57 6.80 15.29 -31.09
CA ASP A 57 6.21 16.62 -30.86
C ASP A 57 5.54 16.75 -29.49
N VAL A 58 5.58 15.72 -28.64
CA VAL A 58 5.11 15.80 -27.25
C VAL A 58 6.15 16.55 -26.41
N LYS A 59 6.12 17.87 -26.54
CA LYS A 59 6.96 18.86 -25.85
C LYS A 59 6.11 20.10 -25.53
N TYR A 60 6.37 20.75 -24.40
CA TYR A 60 5.48 21.79 -23.87
C TYR A 60 6.18 23.11 -23.55
N ASP A 61 7.33 23.39 -24.21
CA ASP A 61 8.02 24.69 -24.22
C ASP A 61 8.27 25.29 -22.83
N GLY A 62 8.70 24.49 -21.88
CA GLY A 62 9.00 24.90 -20.49
C GLY A 62 7.76 25.19 -19.64
N LEU A 63 6.61 24.60 -19.98
CA LEU A 63 5.39 24.70 -19.17
C LEU A 63 5.65 24.25 -17.72
N THR A 64 5.14 24.99 -16.76
CA THR A 64 5.07 24.53 -15.37
C THR A 64 3.80 23.69 -15.16
N PHE A 65 3.96 22.42 -14.82
CA PHE A 65 2.87 21.52 -14.46
C PHE A 65 2.73 21.48 -12.93
N LEU A 66 1.66 22.09 -12.42
CA LEU A 66 1.42 22.20 -10.99
C LEU A 66 0.52 21.05 -10.49
N ILE A 67 0.99 20.34 -9.47
CA ILE A 67 0.23 19.28 -8.77
C ILE A 67 -0.18 19.79 -7.39
N GLY A 68 -1.50 19.80 -7.13
CA GLY A 68 -2.01 20.06 -5.79
C GLY A 68 -1.98 18.77 -4.98
N TRP A 69 -1.33 18.75 -3.82
CA TRP A 69 -1.15 17.55 -3.06
C TRP A 69 -1.52 17.68 -1.57
N SER A 70 -1.72 16.54 -0.93
CA SER A 70 -1.95 16.46 0.50
C SER A 70 -1.51 15.09 1.02
N THR A 71 -0.98 15.08 2.24
CA THR A 71 -0.64 13.86 2.96
C THR A 71 -1.50 13.72 4.22
N PRO A 72 -1.80 12.48 4.66
CA PRO A 72 -2.41 12.25 5.97
C PRO A 72 -1.54 12.66 7.15
N ASP A 73 -0.21 12.73 6.94
CA ASP A 73 0.73 13.21 7.94
C ASP A 73 1.10 14.66 7.65
N PRO A 74 0.49 15.64 8.36
CA PRO A 74 0.73 17.06 8.10
C PRO A 74 2.16 17.50 8.39
N ASP A 75 2.88 16.75 9.22
CA ASP A 75 4.26 17.06 9.61
C ASP A 75 5.30 16.45 8.65
N SER A 76 4.86 15.70 7.63
CA SER A 76 5.73 15.06 6.66
C SER A 76 5.51 15.59 5.24
N ASP A 77 6.57 16.08 4.63
CA ASP A 77 6.61 16.40 3.20
C ASP A 77 7.21 15.25 2.37
N GLU A 78 7.41 14.08 2.98
CA GLU A 78 7.95 12.88 2.30
C GLU A 78 7.10 12.42 1.12
N CYS A 79 5.84 12.87 1.05
CA CYS A 79 4.88 12.51 0.00
C CYS A 79 4.78 13.56 -1.11
N ALA A 80 5.54 14.65 -1.06
CA ALA A 80 5.46 15.68 -2.07
C ALA A 80 5.80 15.10 -3.46
N PRO A 81 4.97 15.35 -4.49
CA PRO A 81 5.27 14.89 -5.85
C PRO A 81 6.47 15.60 -6.46
N ASP A 82 6.96 16.65 -5.81
CA ASP A 82 8.10 17.44 -6.21
C ASP A 82 8.99 17.75 -4.99
N ILE A 83 10.29 17.50 -5.11
CA ILE A 83 11.30 17.74 -4.08
C ILE A 83 12.46 18.49 -4.72
N ASP A 84 12.62 19.76 -4.32
CA ASP A 84 13.59 20.68 -4.91
C ASP A 84 15.05 20.41 -4.52
N GLU A 85 15.32 19.79 -3.38
CA GLU A 85 16.67 19.59 -2.86
C GLU A 85 17.01 18.11 -2.63
N VAL A 86 18.23 17.73 -3.01
CA VAL A 86 18.83 16.46 -2.66
C VAL A 86 19.17 16.48 -1.17
N THR A 87 18.36 15.81 -0.37
CA THR A 87 18.45 15.84 1.11
C THR A 87 19.30 14.74 1.71
N GLY A 88 19.86 13.82 0.88
CA GLY A 88 20.52 12.59 1.34
C GLY A 88 19.53 11.48 1.72
N ASP A 89 18.22 11.70 1.56
CA ASP A 89 17.20 10.67 1.62
C ASP A 89 17.05 10.00 0.26
N ILE A 90 17.19 8.69 0.24
CA ILE A 90 17.21 7.90 -1.00
C ILE A 90 15.87 7.97 -1.76
N VAL A 91 14.75 8.11 -1.05
CA VAL A 91 13.42 8.22 -1.65
C VAL A 91 13.23 9.60 -2.25
N GLY A 92 13.56 10.67 -1.50
CA GLY A 92 13.53 12.04 -1.98
C GLY A 92 14.42 12.25 -3.21
N GLU A 93 15.65 11.70 -3.19
CA GLU A 93 16.55 11.73 -4.35
C GLU A 93 15.93 11.03 -5.58
N SER A 94 15.19 9.95 -5.38
CA SER A 94 14.54 9.23 -6.47
C SER A 94 13.33 9.98 -7.06
N VAL A 95 12.57 10.72 -6.23
CA VAL A 95 11.51 11.63 -6.68
C VAL A 95 12.10 12.73 -7.55
N HIS A 96 13.18 13.38 -7.08
CA HIS A 96 13.88 14.39 -7.85
C HIS A 96 14.39 13.84 -9.18
N GLN A 97 15.03 12.68 -9.17
CA GLN A 97 15.51 12.01 -10.40
C GLN A 97 14.37 11.71 -11.39
N ARG A 98 13.23 11.20 -10.91
CA ARG A 98 12.05 10.98 -11.75
C ARG A 98 11.57 12.28 -12.40
N ASN A 99 11.50 13.36 -11.62
CA ASN A 99 11.05 14.65 -12.13
C ASN A 99 12.00 15.17 -13.23
N LEU A 100 13.31 15.14 -13.01
CA LEU A 100 14.30 15.54 -14.02
C LEU A 100 14.12 14.76 -15.35
N LEU A 101 13.91 13.45 -15.30
CA LEU A 101 13.70 12.64 -16.48
C LEU A 101 12.40 13.01 -17.22
N ALA A 102 11.32 13.26 -16.49
CA ALA A 102 10.04 13.66 -17.06
C ALA A 102 10.12 15.09 -17.65
N GLU A 103 10.77 16.03 -16.96
CA GLU A 103 10.98 17.41 -17.40
C GLU A 103 11.81 17.47 -18.69
N GLU A 104 12.93 16.74 -18.76
CA GLU A 104 13.75 16.65 -19.97
C GLU A 104 12.95 16.01 -21.14
N LYS A 105 12.21 14.94 -20.87
CA LYS A 105 11.44 14.24 -21.92
C LYS A 105 10.35 15.12 -22.50
N LEU A 106 9.62 15.86 -21.70
CA LEU A 106 8.43 16.62 -22.10
C LEU A 106 8.67 18.13 -22.27
N ASP A 107 9.86 18.63 -21.95
CA ASP A 107 10.19 20.07 -21.89
C ASP A 107 9.17 20.83 -21.01
N ILE A 108 9.10 20.45 -19.74
CA ILE A 108 8.24 21.05 -18.70
C ILE A 108 9.05 21.32 -17.44
N SER A 109 8.42 21.99 -16.47
CA SER A 109 8.85 21.99 -15.06
C SER A 109 7.73 21.40 -14.21
N ILE A 110 8.03 20.43 -13.35
CA ILE A 110 7.08 19.87 -12.39
C ILE A 110 7.17 20.72 -11.12
N ALA A 111 6.02 21.15 -10.62
CA ALA A 111 5.90 21.87 -9.36
C ALA A 111 4.76 21.29 -8.53
N SER A 112 4.86 21.39 -7.23
CA SER A 112 3.80 20.94 -6.34
C SER A 112 3.40 22.00 -5.31
N GLN A 113 2.15 21.95 -4.86
CA GLN A 113 1.64 22.81 -3.81
C GLN A 113 0.81 22.00 -2.81
N LYS A 114 1.21 22.04 -1.55
CA LYS A 114 0.43 21.47 -0.47
C LYS A 114 -0.88 22.25 -0.30
N LEU A 115 -2.01 21.54 -0.37
CA LEU A 115 -3.34 22.17 -0.35
C LEU A 115 -3.70 22.67 1.04
N THR A 116 -3.29 21.95 2.09
CA THR A 116 -3.64 22.25 3.47
C THR A 116 -2.69 21.55 4.44
N GLU A 117 -2.55 22.09 5.63
CA GLU A 117 -1.84 21.46 6.75
C GLU A 117 -2.74 20.53 7.58
N SER A 118 -4.04 20.47 7.27
CA SER A 118 -5.01 19.63 7.97
C SER A 118 -5.65 18.62 7.05
N TRP A 119 -5.35 17.35 7.24
CA TRP A 119 -5.98 16.29 6.46
C TRP A 119 -7.52 16.33 6.47
N THR A 120 -8.15 16.90 7.51
CA THR A 120 -9.62 16.99 7.63
C THR A 120 -10.23 18.02 6.68
N THR A 121 -9.46 18.95 6.11
CA THR A 121 -9.96 19.99 5.22
C THR A 121 -9.64 19.76 3.74
N VAL A 122 -8.86 18.75 3.40
CA VAL A 122 -8.39 18.46 2.03
C VAL A 122 -9.50 18.55 0.98
N LEU A 123 -10.60 17.83 1.19
CA LEU A 123 -11.72 17.83 0.26
C LEU A 123 -12.38 19.22 0.16
N THR A 124 -12.50 19.93 1.27
CA THR A 124 -13.11 21.26 1.31
C THR A 124 -12.28 22.27 0.54
N ASP A 125 -10.96 22.24 0.75
CA ASP A 125 -10.02 23.18 0.12
C ASP A 125 -9.90 22.90 -1.38
N MET A 126 -9.75 21.64 -1.78
CA MET A 126 -9.75 21.23 -3.18
C MET A 126 -11.08 21.62 -3.89
N LYS A 127 -12.22 21.38 -3.26
CA LYS A 127 -13.55 21.76 -3.78
C LYS A 127 -13.68 23.28 -3.95
N ALA A 128 -13.15 24.05 -3.00
CA ALA A 128 -13.20 25.51 -3.08
C ALA A 128 -12.43 26.04 -4.29
N LEU A 129 -11.21 25.52 -4.54
CA LEU A 129 -10.39 25.87 -5.70
C LEU A 129 -11.09 25.53 -7.02
N ILE A 130 -11.58 24.31 -7.16
CA ILE A 130 -12.26 23.85 -8.39
C ILE A 130 -13.52 24.65 -8.67
N LEU A 131 -14.38 24.89 -7.67
CA LEU A 131 -15.61 25.67 -7.83
C LEU A 131 -15.35 27.17 -8.05
N ALA A 132 -14.20 27.68 -7.62
CA ALA A 132 -13.77 29.03 -7.96
C ALA A 132 -13.28 29.16 -9.42
N GLY A 133 -13.16 28.04 -10.14
CA GLY A 133 -12.66 28.01 -11.52
C GLY A 133 -11.15 28.14 -11.62
N ASP A 134 -10.42 27.71 -10.60
CA ASP A 134 -8.94 27.74 -10.61
C ASP A 134 -8.44 26.73 -11.65
N THR A 135 -7.64 27.21 -12.60
CA THR A 135 -7.04 26.45 -13.70
C THR A 135 -5.55 26.21 -13.53
N ALA A 136 -4.98 26.58 -12.37
CA ALA A 136 -3.55 26.47 -12.14
C ALA A 136 -3.09 25.01 -12.01
N TYR A 137 -3.93 24.14 -11.45
CA TYR A 137 -3.59 22.76 -11.19
C TYR A 137 -3.84 21.85 -12.39
N GLY A 138 -2.80 21.15 -12.83
CA GLY A 138 -2.89 20.12 -13.85
C GLY A 138 -3.52 18.84 -13.32
N ALA A 139 -3.15 18.46 -12.09
CA ALA A 139 -3.68 17.30 -11.38
C ALA A 139 -3.70 17.54 -9.88
N TYR A 140 -4.47 16.72 -9.18
CA TYR A 140 -4.38 16.58 -7.72
C TYR A 140 -3.83 15.20 -7.36
N ASP A 141 -3.03 15.14 -6.27
CA ASP A 141 -2.52 13.94 -5.62
C ASP A 141 -2.89 13.99 -4.15
N VAL A 142 -3.96 13.32 -3.78
CA VAL A 142 -4.47 13.33 -2.41
C VAL A 142 -4.88 11.94 -1.98
N GLY A 143 -5.02 11.72 -0.66
CA GLY A 143 -5.44 10.43 -0.12
C GLY A 143 -6.61 9.83 -0.91
N THR A 144 -6.52 8.55 -1.25
CA THR A 144 -7.48 7.84 -2.11
C THR A 144 -8.93 8.04 -1.66
N TRP A 145 -9.16 8.08 -0.34
CA TRP A 145 -10.50 8.37 0.21
C TRP A 145 -11.02 9.76 -0.18
N PHE A 146 -10.17 10.81 -0.11
CA PHE A 146 -10.57 12.17 -0.50
C PHE A 146 -10.78 12.29 -2.01
N MET A 147 -9.92 11.62 -2.79
CA MET A 147 -10.06 11.60 -4.24
C MET A 147 -11.35 10.90 -4.67
N PHE A 148 -11.71 9.79 -4.00
CA PHE A 148 -13.00 9.15 -4.21
C PHE A 148 -14.18 10.09 -3.88
N GLN A 149 -14.11 10.81 -2.76
CA GLN A 149 -15.12 11.81 -2.42
C GLN A 149 -15.18 12.95 -3.44
N ALA A 150 -14.07 13.39 -3.98
CA ALA A 150 -14.04 14.38 -5.06
C ALA A 150 -14.71 13.86 -6.33
N SER A 151 -14.48 12.60 -6.68
CA SER A 151 -15.09 11.97 -7.84
C SER A 151 -16.63 11.92 -7.72
N ILE A 152 -17.16 11.47 -6.58
CA ILE A 152 -18.62 11.43 -6.37
C ILE A 152 -19.26 12.82 -6.20
N ASN A 153 -18.48 13.87 -5.97
CA ASN A 153 -18.94 15.26 -5.99
C ASN A 153 -18.86 15.93 -7.37
N GLY A 154 -18.46 15.18 -8.42
CA GLY A 154 -18.38 15.71 -9.78
C GLY A 154 -17.27 16.74 -10.00
N LEU A 155 -16.18 16.62 -9.25
CA LEU A 155 -15.08 17.58 -9.29
C LEU A 155 -13.95 17.19 -10.27
N LEU A 156 -14.00 15.97 -10.81
CA LEU A 156 -12.93 15.37 -11.60
C LEU A 156 -13.44 14.99 -13.00
N HIS A 157 -12.54 15.03 -13.97
CA HIS A 157 -12.78 14.46 -15.30
C HIS A 157 -12.75 12.94 -15.29
N PRO A 158 -13.57 12.25 -16.12
CA PRO A 158 -13.41 10.84 -16.34
C PRO A 158 -12.10 10.55 -17.07
N LEU A 159 -11.19 9.79 -16.45
CA LEU A 159 -9.86 9.48 -17.00
C LEU A 159 -9.94 8.71 -18.32
N ASN A 160 -11.00 7.92 -18.52
CA ASN A 160 -11.25 7.22 -19.77
C ASN A 160 -11.51 8.16 -20.96
N SER A 161 -11.78 9.46 -20.73
CA SER A 161 -11.91 10.45 -21.78
C SER A 161 -10.60 11.14 -22.16
N VAL A 162 -9.51 10.81 -21.49
CA VAL A 162 -8.17 11.34 -21.77
C VAL A 162 -7.46 10.38 -22.74
N GLU A 163 -7.37 10.76 -24.02
CA GLU A 163 -6.89 9.87 -25.08
C GLU A 163 -5.43 9.40 -24.89
N THR A 164 -4.65 10.18 -24.17
CA THR A 164 -3.23 9.94 -23.91
C THR A 164 -2.95 9.17 -22.62
N LEU A 165 -3.97 8.80 -21.86
CA LEU A 165 -3.85 8.06 -20.61
C LEU A 165 -4.34 6.62 -20.81
N ASP A 166 -3.44 5.66 -20.59
CA ASP A 166 -3.75 4.22 -20.71
C ASP A 166 -3.55 3.51 -19.36
N LEU A 167 -4.64 3.37 -18.60
CA LEU A 167 -4.63 2.71 -17.29
C LEU A 167 -4.35 1.20 -17.36
N SER A 168 -4.15 0.62 -18.54
CA SER A 168 -3.74 -0.77 -18.73
C SER A 168 -2.22 -0.96 -18.71
N ASN A 169 -1.43 0.11 -18.69
CA ASN A 169 0.01 0.04 -18.56
C ASN A 169 0.44 -0.51 -17.19
N ASP A 170 1.55 -1.23 -17.13
CA ASP A 170 2.04 -1.94 -15.94
C ASP A 170 2.40 -1.04 -14.75
N TRP A 171 2.54 0.26 -14.94
CA TRP A 171 2.81 1.24 -13.89
C TRP A 171 1.56 1.78 -13.18
N TRP A 172 0.36 1.37 -13.61
CA TRP A 172 -0.88 1.67 -12.93
C TRP A 172 -1.29 0.50 -12.02
N GLU A 173 -1.87 0.81 -10.85
CA GLU A 173 -2.34 -0.20 -9.90
C GLU A 173 -3.71 -0.75 -10.35
N HIS A 174 -3.69 -1.85 -11.10
CA HIS A 174 -4.87 -2.37 -11.78
C HIS A 174 -5.98 -2.83 -10.82
N ASP A 175 -5.61 -3.51 -9.73
CA ASP A 175 -6.61 -4.06 -8.80
C ASP A 175 -7.36 -2.93 -8.08
N LEU A 176 -6.65 -1.90 -7.63
CA LEU A 176 -7.27 -0.73 -7.02
C LEU A 176 -8.10 0.04 -8.03
N ASN A 177 -7.53 0.36 -9.19
CA ASN A 177 -8.20 1.13 -10.23
C ASN A 177 -9.49 0.45 -10.71
N ASN A 178 -9.48 -0.86 -10.90
CA ASN A 178 -10.67 -1.64 -11.25
C ASN A 178 -11.70 -1.65 -10.12
N MET A 179 -11.26 -1.70 -8.87
CA MET A 179 -12.14 -1.67 -7.70
C MET A 179 -12.90 -0.34 -7.58
N ILE A 180 -12.23 0.78 -7.84
CA ILE A 180 -12.81 2.14 -7.73
C ILE A 180 -13.62 2.55 -8.97
N ALA A 181 -13.51 1.82 -10.05
CA ALA A 181 -14.40 1.94 -11.20
C ALA A 181 -15.75 1.25 -10.90
N LEU A 182 -16.66 1.94 -10.22
CA LEU A 182 -17.89 1.34 -9.68
C LEU A 182 -18.84 0.73 -10.71
N ASP A 183 -18.82 1.20 -11.94
CA ASP A 183 -19.51 0.59 -13.07
C ASP A 183 -18.62 -0.40 -13.84
N GLY A 184 -17.41 -0.66 -13.32
CA GLY A 184 -16.36 -1.46 -13.94
C GLY A 184 -15.79 -0.85 -15.22
N LYS A 185 -16.02 0.43 -15.48
CA LYS A 185 -15.65 1.09 -16.74
C LYS A 185 -15.17 2.52 -16.59
N THR A 186 -15.73 3.32 -15.70
CA THR A 186 -15.43 4.74 -15.61
C THR A 186 -14.51 5.03 -14.44
N HIS A 187 -13.33 5.51 -14.74
CA HIS A 187 -12.35 5.92 -13.75
C HIS A 187 -12.32 7.44 -13.64
N TYR A 188 -12.41 7.99 -12.44
CA TYR A 188 -12.28 9.42 -12.15
C TYR A 188 -10.99 9.73 -11.38
N MET A 189 -10.34 8.70 -10.90
CA MET A 189 -9.06 8.76 -10.23
C MET A 189 -8.28 7.49 -10.58
N ALA A 190 -6.97 7.57 -10.48
CA ALA A 190 -6.09 6.43 -10.68
C ALA A 190 -4.96 6.45 -9.64
N ASN A 191 -4.59 5.25 -9.23
CA ASN A 191 -3.40 5.00 -8.45
C ASN A 191 -2.36 4.35 -9.36
N GLY A 192 -1.10 4.75 -9.20
CA GLY A 192 0.01 4.25 -10.01
C GLY A 192 1.35 4.47 -9.33
N MET A 193 2.43 4.08 -10.00
CA MET A 193 3.78 4.12 -9.43
C MET A 193 4.34 5.54 -9.16
N ILE A 194 3.59 6.61 -9.47
CA ILE A 194 3.97 7.96 -9.04
C ILE A 194 4.01 8.05 -7.51
N ASN A 195 3.15 7.27 -6.84
CA ASN A 195 2.98 7.28 -5.41
C ASN A 195 3.76 6.15 -4.75
N TYR A 196 4.94 6.45 -4.25
CA TYR A 196 5.76 5.48 -3.52
C TYR A 196 5.18 5.08 -2.14
N LEU A 197 4.15 5.79 -1.67
CA LEU A 197 3.53 5.53 -0.37
C LEU A 197 2.53 4.38 -0.34
N ASP A 198 2.13 3.87 -1.49
CA ASP A 198 1.08 2.85 -1.54
C ASP A 198 1.43 1.59 -0.75
N ASP A 199 2.67 1.13 -0.86
CA ASP A 199 3.11 -0.03 -0.10
C ASP A 199 3.29 0.28 1.41
N TYR A 200 3.51 1.55 1.78
CA TYR A 200 3.49 1.98 3.18
C TYR A 200 2.11 1.87 3.82
N GLY A 201 1.04 1.97 3.04
CA GLY A 201 -0.34 1.78 3.48
C GLY A 201 -0.75 0.33 3.68
N ALA A 202 0.07 -0.64 3.29
CA ALA A 202 -0.19 -2.06 3.49
C ALA A 202 -0.18 -2.41 4.99
N SER A 203 -1.18 -3.17 5.42
CA SER A 203 -1.32 -3.58 6.83
C SER A 203 -0.46 -4.79 7.15
N CYS A 204 0.22 -4.74 8.30
CA CYS A 204 1.04 -5.83 8.80
C CYS A 204 0.90 -5.99 10.32
N ILE A 205 1.41 -7.09 10.84
CA ILE A 205 1.61 -7.31 12.28
C ILE A 205 3.11 -7.27 12.57
N TYR A 206 3.52 -6.43 13.47
CA TYR A 206 4.84 -6.49 14.09
C TYR A 206 4.81 -7.45 15.24
N PHE A 207 5.86 -8.26 15.43
CA PHE A 207 5.97 -9.14 16.59
C PHE A 207 7.30 -8.99 17.30
N ASN A 208 7.26 -9.05 18.62
CA ASN A 208 8.46 -8.97 19.45
C ASN A 208 9.14 -10.32 19.48
N LYS A 209 10.32 -10.45 18.81
CA LYS A 209 11.08 -11.71 18.71
C LYS A 209 11.61 -12.17 20.05
N PHE A 210 12.05 -11.22 20.90
CA PHE A 210 12.58 -11.55 22.23
C PHE A 210 11.47 -12.13 23.11
N LEU A 211 10.31 -11.46 23.18
CA LEU A 211 9.17 -11.93 23.97
C LEU A 211 8.65 -13.28 23.46
N CYS A 212 8.59 -13.48 22.14
CA CYS A 212 8.21 -14.74 21.53
C CYS A 212 9.12 -15.89 22.00
N THR A 213 10.43 -15.68 21.95
CA THR A 213 11.44 -16.64 22.42
C THR A 213 11.38 -16.88 23.93
N ASP A 214 11.24 -15.82 24.74
CA ASP A 214 11.16 -15.89 26.22
C ASP A 214 9.95 -16.72 26.68
N LEU A 215 8.84 -16.66 25.95
CA LEU A 215 7.65 -17.45 26.18
C LEU A 215 7.74 -18.88 25.63
N GLY A 216 8.86 -19.25 24.98
CA GLY A 216 9.04 -20.57 24.37
C GLY A 216 8.18 -20.80 23.11
N LEU A 217 7.73 -19.72 22.47
CA LEU A 217 6.98 -19.77 21.23
C LEU A 217 7.93 -19.75 20.02
N GLU A 218 7.56 -20.45 18.96
CA GLU A 218 8.29 -20.38 17.69
C GLU A 218 8.00 -19.04 16.98
N HIS A 219 8.99 -18.52 16.25
CA HIS A 219 8.75 -17.36 15.38
C HIS A 219 7.81 -17.78 14.24
N PRO A 220 6.71 -17.03 13.95
CA PRO A 220 5.66 -17.50 13.03
C PRO A 220 6.05 -17.58 11.56
N TYR A 221 7.27 -17.22 11.16
CA TYR A 221 7.69 -17.16 9.76
C TYR A 221 7.47 -18.47 8.99
N GLU A 222 7.88 -19.61 9.59
CA GLU A 222 7.66 -20.91 8.93
C GLU A 222 6.18 -21.27 8.84
N MET A 223 5.37 -20.90 9.83
CA MET A 223 3.92 -21.08 9.76
C MET A 223 3.32 -20.26 8.61
N VAL A 224 3.83 -19.03 8.37
CA VAL A 224 3.40 -18.24 7.21
C VAL A 224 3.80 -18.92 5.91
N ARG A 225 5.05 -19.37 5.75
CA ARG A 225 5.54 -20.06 4.55
C ARG A 225 4.76 -21.34 4.25
N ASN A 226 4.37 -22.09 5.28
CA ASN A 226 3.58 -23.32 5.16
C ASN A 226 2.08 -23.06 5.01
N GLY A 227 1.60 -21.82 5.17
CA GLY A 227 0.18 -21.50 5.14
C GLY A 227 -0.59 -21.84 6.41
N GLU A 228 0.11 -22.13 7.51
CA GLU A 228 -0.42 -22.53 8.81
C GLU A 228 -0.70 -21.35 9.75
N TRP A 229 -0.25 -20.13 9.40
CA TRP A 229 -0.52 -18.90 10.16
C TRP A 229 -1.97 -18.47 9.96
N THR A 230 -2.85 -19.02 10.77
CA THR A 230 -4.30 -18.82 10.75
C THR A 230 -4.78 -18.03 11.95
N LEU A 231 -6.06 -17.59 11.93
CA LEU A 231 -6.70 -16.90 13.05
C LEU A 231 -6.60 -17.74 14.34
N ASP A 232 -6.75 -19.09 14.27
CA ASP A 232 -6.63 -19.95 15.44
C ASP A 232 -5.23 -19.93 16.04
N ARG A 233 -4.20 -20.00 15.19
CA ARG A 233 -2.81 -19.91 15.65
C ARG A 233 -2.48 -18.54 16.21
N PHE A 234 -2.96 -17.49 15.56
CA PHE A 234 -2.80 -16.13 16.05
C PHE A 234 -3.42 -15.94 17.44
N LEU A 235 -4.68 -16.38 17.63
CA LEU A 235 -5.36 -16.28 18.92
C LEU A 235 -4.67 -17.12 20.02
N GLU A 236 -4.15 -18.30 19.68
CA GLU A 236 -3.34 -19.10 20.61
C GLU A 236 -2.11 -18.32 21.11
N TYR A 237 -1.38 -17.65 20.21
CA TYR A 237 -0.22 -16.84 20.58
C TYR A 237 -0.62 -15.62 21.41
N VAL A 238 -1.72 -14.97 21.07
CA VAL A 238 -2.29 -13.85 21.83
C VAL A 238 -2.61 -14.27 23.26
N ASP A 239 -3.25 -15.44 23.42
CA ASP A 239 -3.62 -15.97 24.74
C ASP A 239 -2.39 -16.31 25.59
N LEU A 240 -1.43 -17.04 25.00
CA LEU A 240 -0.22 -17.47 25.71
C LEU A 240 0.68 -16.31 26.12
N SER A 241 0.59 -15.19 25.44
CA SER A 241 1.44 -14.02 25.71
C SER A 241 0.81 -12.98 26.64
N SER A 242 -0.52 -13.02 26.84
CA SER A 242 -1.20 -12.07 27.71
C SER A 242 -1.01 -12.41 29.20
N ALA A 243 -0.75 -11.42 30.04
CA ALA A 243 -0.62 -11.63 31.50
C ALA A 243 -0.91 -10.35 32.30
N ASP A 244 -1.65 -10.49 33.40
CA ASP A 244 -1.74 -9.52 34.49
C ASP A 244 -0.44 -9.67 35.32
N LEU A 245 0.49 -8.73 35.15
CA LEU A 245 1.85 -8.85 35.69
C LEU A 245 1.93 -8.47 37.17
N ASP A 246 1.06 -7.59 37.64
CA ASP A 246 1.03 -7.19 39.04
C ASP A 246 -0.01 -7.96 39.89
N GLY A 247 -0.86 -8.76 39.25
CA GLY A 247 -1.83 -9.64 39.88
C GLY A 247 -3.02 -8.91 40.51
N ASN A 248 -3.29 -7.67 40.06
CA ASN A 248 -4.35 -6.85 40.63
C ASN A 248 -5.73 -7.14 40.01
N GLY A 249 -5.80 -7.92 38.94
CA GLY A 249 -7.02 -8.28 38.24
C GLY A 249 -7.54 -7.19 37.29
N ILE A 250 -6.76 -6.13 37.05
CA ILE A 250 -7.10 -5.00 36.22
C ILE A 250 -6.01 -4.89 35.13
N TYR A 251 -6.37 -5.05 33.85
CA TYR A 251 -5.43 -4.83 32.76
C TYR A 251 -5.24 -3.32 32.50
N ASP A 252 -4.00 -2.83 32.71
CA ASP A 252 -3.62 -1.41 32.50
C ASP A 252 -2.25 -1.28 31.81
N GLU A 253 -1.64 -0.09 31.85
CA GLU A 253 -0.36 0.17 31.18
C GLU A 253 0.85 -0.60 31.74
N HIS A 254 0.70 -1.35 32.85
CA HIS A 254 1.76 -2.13 33.48
C HIS A 254 1.71 -3.61 33.11
N ASP A 255 0.69 -4.05 32.40
CA ASP A 255 0.46 -5.44 32.06
C ASP A 255 1.04 -5.83 30.69
N ARG A 256 0.97 -7.13 30.43
CA ARG A 256 1.42 -7.69 29.15
C ARG A 256 0.22 -8.11 28.30
N TYR A 257 0.24 -7.66 27.04
CA TYR A 257 -0.81 -7.90 26.08
C TYR A 257 -0.36 -8.87 24.97
N GLY A 258 -1.27 -9.68 24.48
CA GLY A 258 -1.03 -10.48 23.29
C GLY A 258 -0.94 -9.61 22.03
N MET A 259 -1.81 -8.59 21.95
CA MET A 259 -1.85 -7.67 20.82
C MET A 259 -2.16 -6.25 21.25
N VAL A 260 -1.51 -5.29 20.60
CA VAL A 260 -1.88 -3.88 20.58
C VAL A 260 -2.42 -3.53 19.22
N GLU A 261 -3.59 -2.89 19.15
CA GLU A 261 -4.26 -2.53 17.90
C GLU A 261 -5.14 -1.29 18.12
N ASN A 262 -5.57 -0.64 17.05
CA ASN A 262 -6.58 0.42 17.16
C ASN A 262 -7.98 -0.10 16.75
N SER A 263 -8.98 0.77 16.81
CA SER A 263 -10.36 0.43 16.40
C SER A 263 -10.51 0.08 14.92
N GLY A 264 -9.46 0.22 14.12
CA GLY A 264 -9.39 -0.23 12.73
C GLY A 264 -9.23 -1.73 12.55
N LEU A 265 -9.19 -2.54 13.61
CA LEU A 265 -8.92 -3.98 13.53
C LEU A 265 -9.78 -4.73 12.49
N LEU A 266 -11.07 -4.41 12.37
CA LEU A 266 -11.95 -5.07 11.38
C LEU A 266 -11.57 -4.72 9.94
N VAL A 267 -11.05 -3.50 9.72
CA VAL A 267 -10.55 -3.05 8.42
C VAL A 267 -9.29 -3.81 7.99
N ARG A 268 -8.56 -4.39 8.93
CA ARG A 268 -7.34 -5.17 8.66
C ARG A 268 -7.61 -6.67 8.61
N PHE A 269 -8.33 -7.22 9.59
CA PHE A 269 -8.60 -8.65 9.67
C PHE A 269 -9.58 -9.16 8.61
N LEU A 270 -10.71 -8.49 8.35
CA LEU A 270 -11.68 -8.99 7.38
C LEU A 270 -11.09 -9.07 5.96
N PRO A 271 -10.38 -8.05 5.47
CA PRO A 271 -9.64 -8.18 4.22
C PRO A 271 -8.54 -9.24 4.25
N SER A 272 -7.83 -9.45 5.37
CA SER A 272 -6.82 -10.52 5.45
C SER A 272 -7.42 -11.92 5.29
N PHE A 273 -8.70 -12.09 5.61
CA PHE A 273 -9.47 -13.30 5.34
C PHE A 273 -9.97 -13.40 3.90
N GLY A 274 -9.64 -12.42 3.03
CA GLY A 274 -10.18 -12.33 1.68
C GLY A 274 -11.66 -11.94 1.65
N THR A 275 -12.16 -11.32 2.70
CA THR A 275 -13.58 -10.99 2.86
C THR A 275 -13.84 -9.55 2.48
N GLN A 276 -14.65 -9.36 1.42
CA GLN A 276 -15.23 -8.07 1.10
C GLN A 276 -16.47 -7.83 1.98
N VAL A 277 -16.47 -6.74 2.73
CA VAL A 277 -17.60 -6.31 3.55
C VAL A 277 -18.68 -5.70 2.68
N VAL A 278 -18.28 -4.94 1.66
CA VAL A 278 -19.17 -4.43 0.61
C VAL A 278 -18.88 -5.15 -0.69
N GLN A 279 -19.90 -5.76 -1.27
CA GLN A 279 -19.83 -6.53 -2.50
C GLN A 279 -20.75 -5.91 -3.56
N PHE A 280 -20.52 -6.24 -4.83
CA PHE A 280 -21.48 -5.93 -5.88
C PHE A 280 -22.43 -7.10 -6.07
N SER A 281 -23.74 -6.81 -6.13
CA SER A 281 -24.74 -7.79 -6.53
C SER A 281 -24.58 -8.15 -8.02
N GLU A 282 -25.27 -9.18 -8.49
CA GLU A 282 -25.33 -9.53 -9.92
C GLU A 282 -25.80 -8.38 -10.82
N SER A 283 -26.55 -7.43 -10.27
CA SER A 283 -27.03 -6.22 -10.96
C SER A 283 -26.06 -5.03 -10.85
N GLY A 284 -24.87 -5.21 -10.24
CA GLY A 284 -23.88 -4.14 -10.04
C GLY A 284 -24.24 -3.17 -8.91
N GLU A 285 -25.17 -3.54 -8.00
CA GLU A 285 -25.50 -2.71 -6.85
C GLU A 285 -24.58 -3.02 -5.67
N PRO A 286 -24.02 -2.03 -4.96
CA PRO A 286 -23.27 -2.27 -3.76
C PRO A 286 -24.19 -2.81 -2.65
N ILE A 287 -23.81 -3.91 -2.05
CA ILE A 287 -24.54 -4.59 -0.96
C ILE A 287 -23.58 -4.98 0.15
N ILE A 288 -24.06 -5.02 1.39
CA ILE A 288 -23.27 -5.50 2.52
C ILE A 288 -23.28 -7.03 2.49
N ASN A 289 -22.10 -7.63 2.71
CA ASN A 289 -21.95 -9.08 2.87
C ASN A 289 -22.79 -9.59 4.06
N GLN A 290 -23.57 -10.64 3.84
CA GLN A 290 -24.41 -11.30 4.85
C GLN A 290 -24.29 -12.80 4.80
N THR A 291 -23.14 -13.32 4.37
CA THR A 291 -22.86 -14.77 4.34
C THR A 291 -22.63 -15.31 5.74
N GLU A 292 -22.88 -16.63 5.92
CA GLU A 292 -22.62 -17.29 7.21
C GLU A 292 -21.17 -17.17 7.63
N ILE A 293 -20.23 -17.30 6.69
CA ILE A 293 -18.80 -17.17 6.97
C ILE A 293 -18.43 -15.76 7.43
N PHE A 294 -19.06 -14.73 6.89
CA PHE A 294 -18.84 -13.35 7.31
C PHE A 294 -19.28 -13.14 8.78
N TYR A 295 -20.44 -13.68 9.15
CA TYR A 295 -20.89 -13.60 10.54
C TYR A 295 -20.00 -14.41 11.49
N ASP A 296 -19.53 -15.58 11.06
CA ASP A 296 -18.60 -16.40 11.84
C ASP A 296 -17.26 -15.68 12.06
N GLN A 297 -16.73 -15.03 11.04
CA GLN A 297 -15.52 -14.20 11.16
C GLN A 297 -15.69 -13.05 12.17
N LEU A 298 -16.80 -12.32 12.09
CA LEU A 298 -17.11 -11.25 13.04
C LEU A 298 -17.25 -11.77 14.49
N ASP A 299 -17.95 -12.89 14.68
CA ASP A 299 -18.16 -13.50 15.99
C ASP A 299 -16.83 -13.97 16.60
N ARG A 300 -16.02 -14.69 15.85
CA ARG A 300 -14.72 -15.19 16.30
C ARG A 300 -13.75 -14.08 16.65
N MET A 301 -13.70 -13.01 15.86
CA MET A 301 -12.88 -11.84 16.16
C MET A 301 -13.36 -11.12 17.42
N THR A 302 -14.67 -10.93 17.55
CA THR A 302 -15.23 -10.26 18.73
C THR A 302 -14.95 -11.07 20.00
N THR A 303 -15.19 -12.39 19.95
CA THR A 303 -14.97 -13.27 21.10
C THR A 303 -13.49 -13.43 21.44
N GLY A 304 -12.62 -13.58 20.41
CA GLY A 304 -11.20 -13.85 20.62
C GLY A 304 -10.37 -12.62 20.97
N LEU A 305 -10.79 -11.42 20.56
CA LEU A 305 -9.98 -10.21 20.73
C LEU A 305 -10.65 -9.12 21.59
N LEU A 306 -11.98 -9.00 21.53
CA LEU A 306 -12.72 -7.90 22.14
C LEU A 306 -13.52 -8.29 23.38
N ASP A 307 -13.48 -9.56 23.81
CA ASP A 307 -14.18 -9.96 25.04
C ASP A 307 -13.64 -9.16 26.24
N ARG A 308 -14.53 -8.41 26.86
CA ARG A 308 -14.20 -7.53 27.99
C ARG A 308 -13.81 -8.27 29.27
N ASN A 309 -14.18 -9.54 29.37
CA ASN A 309 -13.83 -10.38 30.52
C ASN A 309 -12.42 -10.98 30.38
N TYR A 310 -11.94 -11.03 29.17
CA TYR A 310 -10.60 -11.46 28.82
C TYR A 310 -9.99 -10.36 27.94
N LYS A 311 -8.93 -9.72 28.36
CA LYS A 311 -8.34 -8.56 27.67
C LYS A 311 -7.01 -8.90 27.01
N PRO A 312 -6.97 -9.83 26.04
CA PRO A 312 -5.73 -10.18 25.37
C PRO A 312 -5.23 -9.07 24.45
N MET A 313 -6.10 -8.10 24.14
CA MET A 313 -5.82 -7.00 23.22
C MET A 313 -5.99 -5.65 23.90
N LEU A 314 -4.99 -4.77 23.71
CA LEU A 314 -5.03 -3.37 24.08
C LEU A 314 -5.47 -2.52 22.89
N LEU A 315 -6.56 -1.78 23.01
CA LEU A 315 -6.97 -0.80 22.03
C LEU A 315 -6.24 0.53 22.25
N ARG A 316 -5.47 0.99 21.26
CA ARG A 316 -4.72 2.25 21.27
C ARG A 316 -5.61 3.48 21.44
N ASP A 317 -6.78 3.46 20.82
CA ASP A 317 -7.82 4.49 20.93
C ASP A 317 -8.84 4.20 22.06
N GLY A 318 -8.51 3.26 22.94
CA GLY A 318 -9.26 2.92 24.13
C GLY A 318 -8.99 3.84 25.32
N PRO A 319 -9.36 3.41 26.55
CA PRO A 319 -9.26 4.25 27.75
C PRO A 319 -7.85 4.73 28.12
N LEU A 320 -6.79 3.98 27.73
CA LEU A 320 -5.39 4.38 27.98
C LEU A 320 -4.93 5.49 27.04
N GLY A 321 -5.52 5.57 25.84
CA GLY A 321 -5.12 6.50 24.79
C GLY A 321 -3.84 6.11 24.07
N TYR A 322 -3.61 6.69 22.90
CA TYR A 322 -2.46 6.39 22.03
C TYR A 322 -1.13 6.58 22.75
N GLU A 323 -0.94 7.66 23.48
CA GLU A 323 0.32 8.01 24.12
C GLU A 323 0.86 6.87 25.01
N LYS A 324 0.00 6.22 25.80
CA LYS A 324 0.39 5.11 26.66
C LYS A 324 0.38 3.77 25.95
N ALA A 325 -0.62 3.52 25.10
CA ALA A 325 -0.74 2.26 24.40
C ALA A 325 0.44 2.01 23.45
N ASP A 326 0.95 3.06 22.80
CA ASP A 326 2.05 2.98 21.84
C ASP A 326 3.41 2.68 22.49
N THR A 327 3.55 2.87 23.82
CA THR A 327 4.78 2.47 24.53
C THR A 327 4.84 0.98 24.87
N VAL A 328 3.69 0.31 24.92
CA VAL A 328 3.60 -1.08 25.43
C VAL A 328 4.40 -2.05 24.58
N PHE A 329 4.34 -1.93 23.25
CA PHE A 329 5.08 -2.81 22.34
C PHE A 329 6.59 -2.50 22.34
N PRO A 330 7.06 -1.25 22.20
CA PRO A 330 8.47 -0.92 22.31
C PRO A 330 9.11 -1.29 23.65
N GLU A 331 8.35 -1.25 24.73
CA GLU A 331 8.81 -1.67 26.06
C GLU A 331 8.81 -3.18 26.30
N GLY A 332 8.48 -3.98 25.27
CA GLY A 332 8.46 -5.43 25.34
C GLY A 332 7.29 -6.04 26.09
N ARG A 333 6.21 -5.29 26.27
CA ARG A 333 4.99 -5.72 27.00
C ARG A 333 3.83 -6.05 26.06
N ALA A 334 4.08 -6.22 24.78
CA ALA A 334 3.14 -6.82 23.84
C ALA A 334 3.86 -7.78 22.90
N LEU A 335 3.20 -8.91 22.56
CA LEU A 335 3.75 -9.83 21.57
C LEU A 335 3.54 -9.29 20.16
N PHE A 336 2.32 -8.82 19.86
CA PHE A 336 1.95 -8.32 18.54
C PHE A 336 1.53 -6.85 18.60
N PHE A 337 1.80 -6.15 17.49
CA PHE A 337 1.32 -4.79 17.24
C PHE A 337 0.80 -4.71 15.81
N GLY A 338 -0.51 -4.46 15.66
CA GLY A 338 -1.14 -4.32 14.35
C GLY A 338 -1.07 -2.89 13.84
N GLU A 339 -0.47 -2.68 12.66
CA GLU A 339 -0.37 -1.36 12.04
C GLU A 339 -0.03 -1.48 10.54
N MET A 340 0.30 -0.37 9.92
CA MET A 340 0.78 -0.30 8.54
C MET A 340 2.32 -0.44 8.48
N VAL A 341 2.83 -0.83 7.32
CA VAL A 341 4.27 -0.96 7.05
C VAL A 341 5.03 0.33 7.35
N ARG A 342 4.42 1.50 7.16
CA ARG A 342 5.07 2.80 7.45
C ARG A 342 5.61 2.94 8.87
N ASN A 343 5.00 2.29 9.85
CA ASN A 343 5.39 2.40 11.26
C ASN A 343 6.70 1.67 11.59
N ILE A 344 7.23 0.90 10.65
CA ILE A 344 8.46 0.12 10.82
C ILE A 344 9.65 0.99 11.22
N ARG A 345 9.77 2.22 10.70
CA ARG A 345 10.83 3.17 11.08
C ARG A 345 10.75 3.55 12.56
N GLY A 346 9.56 3.91 13.04
CA GLY A 346 9.35 4.30 14.43
C GLY A 346 9.74 3.18 15.41
N PHE A 347 9.40 1.94 15.09
CA PHE A 347 9.83 0.79 15.91
C PHE A 347 11.34 0.53 15.79
N ARG A 348 11.92 0.76 14.61
CA ARG A 348 13.36 0.64 14.42
C ARG A 348 14.14 1.60 15.31
N GLU A 349 13.64 2.81 15.53
CA GLU A 349 14.24 3.87 16.32
C GLU A 349 13.97 3.72 17.83
N SER A 350 12.77 3.25 18.20
CA SER A 350 12.31 3.21 19.59
C SER A 350 12.55 1.89 20.30
N MET A 351 12.75 0.76 19.58
CA MET A 351 12.91 -0.57 20.19
C MET A 351 14.37 -0.99 20.32
N GLU A 352 14.78 -1.35 21.55
CA GLU A 352 16.05 -2.03 21.81
C GLU A 352 16.00 -3.50 21.38
N GLN A 353 14.85 -4.16 21.58
CA GLN A 353 14.60 -5.54 21.21
C GLN A 353 14.32 -5.69 19.71
N ASP A 354 14.70 -6.85 19.16
CA ASP A 354 14.37 -7.16 17.78
C ASP A 354 12.89 -7.49 17.62
N PHE A 355 12.34 -6.95 16.54
CA PHE A 355 10.99 -7.28 16.07
C PHE A 355 11.03 -7.89 14.68
N GLY A 356 9.96 -8.57 14.31
CA GLY A 356 9.73 -9.06 12.96
C GLY A 356 8.42 -8.54 12.39
N VAL A 357 8.20 -8.79 11.11
CA VAL A 357 7.00 -8.43 10.37
C VAL A 357 6.28 -9.69 9.91
N LEU A 358 4.97 -9.72 10.02
CA LEU A 358 4.10 -10.82 9.62
C LEU A 358 2.90 -10.27 8.84
N PRO A 359 2.30 -11.03 7.93
CA PRO A 359 0.96 -10.74 7.45
C PRO A 359 -0.07 -10.93 8.59
N TYR A 360 -1.22 -10.27 8.48
CA TYR A 360 -2.39 -10.70 9.24
C TYR A 360 -2.72 -12.15 8.90
N PRO A 361 -3.25 -12.93 9.86
CA PRO A 361 -3.48 -14.36 9.64
C PRO A 361 -4.52 -14.62 8.56
N LYS A 362 -4.44 -15.77 7.93
CA LYS A 362 -5.55 -16.33 7.16
C LYS A 362 -6.70 -16.70 8.09
N TYR A 363 -7.92 -16.77 7.56
CA TYR A 363 -9.04 -17.29 8.32
C TYR A 363 -8.89 -18.79 8.61
N THR A 364 -8.58 -19.58 7.56
CA THR A 364 -8.30 -21.01 7.65
C THR A 364 -7.10 -21.38 6.78
N GLU A 365 -6.59 -22.62 6.91
CA GLU A 365 -5.48 -23.10 6.09
C GLU A 365 -5.83 -23.21 4.61
N GLU A 366 -7.10 -23.47 4.28
CA GLU A 366 -7.59 -23.58 2.90
C GLU A 366 -7.64 -22.26 2.16
N GLN A 367 -7.57 -21.13 2.88
CA GLN A 367 -7.48 -19.82 2.22
C GLN A 367 -6.23 -19.77 1.33
N PRO A 368 -6.35 -19.38 0.04
CA PRO A 368 -5.29 -19.61 -0.96
C PRO A 368 -4.04 -18.76 -0.74
N ARG A 369 -4.18 -17.59 -0.10
CA ARG A 369 -3.06 -16.66 0.14
C ARG A 369 -3.31 -15.77 1.35
N TYR A 370 -2.25 -15.15 1.86
CA TYR A 370 -2.35 -14.06 2.80
C TYR A 370 -2.71 -12.78 2.03
N TYR A 371 -3.67 -12.03 2.52
CA TYR A 371 -4.01 -10.74 1.97
C TYR A 371 -3.58 -9.63 2.93
N SER A 372 -3.15 -8.50 2.37
CA SER A 372 -2.85 -7.29 3.12
C SER A 372 -3.90 -6.22 2.85
N SER A 373 -4.61 -5.81 3.88
CA SER A 373 -5.52 -4.67 3.77
C SER A 373 -4.74 -3.41 3.40
N TYR A 374 -5.27 -2.65 2.45
CA TYR A 374 -4.71 -1.37 2.05
C TYR A 374 -5.46 -0.24 2.76
N ASN A 375 -4.71 0.68 3.37
CA ASN A 375 -5.32 1.83 4.04
C ASN A 375 -5.50 2.99 3.07
N THR A 376 -6.72 3.22 2.63
CA THR A 376 -7.10 4.23 1.63
C THR A 376 -6.91 5.68 2.10
N ALA A 377 -6.72 5.93 3.39
CA ALA A 377 -6.40 7.26 3.91
C ALA A 377 -4.90 7.59 3.77
N TRP A 378 -4.04 6.56 3.66
CA TRP A 378 -2.58 6.71 3.58
C TRP A 378 -2.01 6.51 2.19
N GLY A 379 -2.68 5.77 1.32
CA GLY A 379 -2.36 5.75 -0.09
C GLY A 379 -2.99 6.94 -0.81
N THR A 380 -2.34 7.42 -1.84
CA THR A 380 -2.83 8.56 -2.62
C THR A 380 -3.29 8.15 -4.01
N SER A 381 -4.06 8.98 -4.66
CA SER A 381 -4.51 8.79 -6.03
C SER A 381 -4.50 10.10 -6.78
N TYR A 382 -4.28 10.01 -8.09
CA TYR A 382 -4.34 11.15 -9.00
C TYR A 382 -5.74 11.34 -9.55
N GLY A 383 -6.14 12.62 -9.68
CA GLY A 383 -7.36 13.02 -10.35
C GLY A 383 -7.16 14.33 -11.11
N ILE A 384 -7.83 14.47 -12.26
CA ILE A 384 -7.76 15.64 -13.11
C ILE A 384 -8.98 16.51 -12.82
N PRO A 385 -8.82 17.75 -12.29
CA PRO A 385 -9.96 18.61 -11.96
C PRO A 385 -10.72 19.04 -13.20
N ILE A 386 -12.06 19.21 -13.08
CA ILE A 386 -12.91 19.65 -14.20
C ILE A 386 -12.55 21.07 -14.72
N THR A 387 -11.73 21.81 -14.01
CA THR A 387 -11.19 23.12 -14.45
C THR A 387 -10.00 22.99 -15.39
N ASN A 388 -9.35 21.82 -15.46
CA ASN A 388 -8.27 21.56 -16.41
C ASN A 388 -8.88 21.16 -17.77
N MET A 389 -8.62 21.99 -18.80
CA MET A 389 -9.12 21.75 -20.16
C MET A 389 -8.05 21.12 -21.09
N GLU A 390 -6.84 20.91 -20.60
CA GLU A 390 -5.70 20.40 -21.37
C GLU A 390 -5.45 18.91 -21.04
N LEU A 391 -6.45 18.09 -21.29
CA LEU A 391 -6.53 16.70 -20.81
C LEU A 391 -5.43 15.82 -21.41
N ASP A 392 -5.18 15.91 -22.72
CA ASP A 392 -4.20 15.06 -23.41
C ASP A 392 -2.76 15.39 -22.94
N ARG A 393 -2.49 16.67 -22.70
CA ARG A 393 -1.21 17.08 -22.13
C ARG A 393 -1.03 16.50 -20.72
N THR A 394 -2.05 16.60 -19.89
CA THR A 394 -2.02 16.08 -18.52
C THR A 394 -1.86 14.57 -18.54
N GLY A 395 -2.54 13.86 -19.44
CA GLY A 395 -2.41 12.40 -19.59
C GLY A 395 -0.97 11.99 -19.90
N TRP A 396 -0.33 12.61 -20.90
CA TRP A 396 1.09 12.34 -21.21
C TRP A 396 2.03 12.61 -20.02
N ILE A 397 1.80 13.68 -19.26
CA ILE A 397 2.64 13.99 -18.11
C ILE A 397 2.51 12.92 -17.03
N LEU A 398 1.29 12.51 -16.69
CA LEU A 398 1.06 11.47 -15.69
C LEU A 398 1.63 10.11 -16.12
N GLU A 399 1.46 9.72 -17.40
CA GLU A 399 2.04 8.49 -17.95
C GLU A 399 3.56 8.48 -17.86
N VAL A 400 4.22 9.56 -18.28
CA VAL A 400 5.67 9.67 -18.26
C VAL A 400 6.21 9.68 -16.82
N MET A 401 5.52 10.35 -15.90
CA MET A 401 5.88 10.31 -14.47
C MET A 401 5.77 8.89 -13.91
N CYS A 402 4.69 8.17 -14.16
CA CYS A 402 4.53 6.78 -13.74
C CYS A 402 5.60 5.86 -14.34
N TYR A 403 5.85 5.99 -15.65
CA TYR A 403 6.84 5.18 -16.35
C TYR A 403 8.23 5.32 -15.72
N TYR A 404 8.72 6.54 -15.52
CA TYR A 404 10.04 6.75 -14.91
C TYR A 404 10.09 6.37 -13.43
N SER A 405 8.95 6.35 -12.74
CA SER A 405 8.90 5.92 -11.34
C SER A 405 9.18 4.43 -11.16
N MET A 406 8.97 3.59 -12.20
CA MET A 406 9.29 2.15 -12.15
C MET A 406 10.78 1.90 -11.88
N ASP A 407 11.64 2.72 -12.46
CA ASP A 407 13.10 2.53 -12.37
C ASP A 407 13.76 3.47 -11.34
N THR A 408 13.02 4.41 -10.79
CA THR A 408 13.54 5.40 -9.82
C THR A 408 12.93 5.21 -8.43
N ILE A 409 11.67 5.60 -8.25
CA ILE A 409 11.00 5.65 -6.94
C ILE A 409 10.74 4.26 -6.40
N TYR A 410 10.19 3.36 -7.21
CA TYR A 410 9.82 2.02 -6.74
C TYR A 410 11.01 1.24 -6.19
N PRO A 411 12.15 1.10 -6.90
CA PRO A 411 13.32 0.42 -6.33
C PRO A 411 13.91 1.15 -5.12
N ALA A 412 13.89 2.48 -5.10
CA ALA A 412 14.42 3.26 -3.98
C ALA A 412 13.60 3.03 -2.70
N THR A 413 12.28 3.02 -2.83
CA THR A 413 11.36 2.85 -1.70
C THR A 413 11.34 1.42 -1.20
N ILE A 414 11.06 0.48 -2.09
CA ILE A 414 10.83 -0.91 -1.69
C ILE A 414 12.14 -1.63 -1.43
N GLU A 415 13.06 -1.66 -2.41
CA GLU A 415 14.24 -2.51 -2.31
C GLU A 415 15.30 -1.93 -1.37
N LYS A 416 15.60 -0.63 -1.50
CA LYS A 416 16.69 0.00 -0.76
C LYS A 416 16.25 0.51 0.60
N ASN A 417 15.09 1.16 0.71
CA ASN A 417 14.64 1.76 1.97
C ASN A 417 13.97 0.72 2.87
N ILE A 418 12.87 0.08 2.43
CA ILE A 418 12.12 -0.86 3.26
C ILE A 418 12.90 -2.15 3.47
N LEU A 419 13.23 -2.88 2.40
CA LEU A 419 13.76 -4.24 2.49
C LEU A 419 15.24 -4.30 2.93
N THR A 420 15.99 -3.22 2.81
CA THR A 420 17.44 -3.24 3.14
C THR A 420 17.77 -2.42 4.37
N LYS A 421 17.26 -1.20 4.51
CA LYS A 421 17.65 -0.33 5.63
C LYS A 421 16.78 -0.52 6.87
N THR A 422 15.53 -0.87 6.69
CA THR A 422 14.54 -0.77 7.78
C THR A 422 14.31 -2.09 8.49
N VAL A 423 14.23 -3.21 7.78
CA VAL A 423 14.18 -4.54 8.41
C VAL A 423 15.57 -5.03 8.83
N ARG A 424 15.59 -5.91 9.85
CA ARG A 424 16.83 -6.43 10.44
C ARG A 424 17.16 -7.85 10.01
N ASP A 425 16.26 -8.50 9.31
CA ASP A 425 16.36 -9.91 8.92
C ASP A 425 15.69 -10.19 7.58
N GLU A 426 16.15 -11.26 6.93
CA GLU A 426 15.66 -11.69 5.62
C GLU A 426 14.22 -12.20 5.67
N GLU A 427 13.84 -12.84 6.77
CA GLU A 427 12.49 -13.36 6.96
C GLU A 427 11.43 -12.24 6.94
N SER A 428 11.72 -11.11 7.63
CA SER A 428 10.83 -9.93 7.57
C SER A 428 10.77 -9.32 6.17
N SER A 429 11.88 -9.34 5.42
CA SER A 429 11.88 -8.88 4.03
C SER A 429 11.00 -9.75 3.14
N ASP A 430 11.05 -11.08 3.33
CA ASP A 430 10.17 -12.02 2.61
C ASP A 430 8.69 -11.75 2.93
N MET A 431 8.37 -11.50 4.22
CA MET A 431 6.99 -11.19 4.63
C MET A 431 6.50 -9.87 4.01
N LEU A 432 7.34 -8.84 3.94
CA LEU A 432 6.99 -7.58 3.30
C LEU A 432 6.73 -7.75 1.78
N ARG A 433 7.56 -8.54 1.09
CA ARG A 433 7.30 -8.87 -0.33
C ARG A 433 5.95 -9.56 -0.50
N LEU A 434 5.65 -10.53 0.38
CA LEU A 434 4.36 -11.22 0.40
C LEU A 434 3.20 -10.24 0.58
N LEU A 435 3.33 -9.24 1.45
CA LEU A 435 2.30 -8.22 1.69
C LEU A 435 2.07 -7.35 0.45
N PHE A 436 3.15 -6.87 -0.18
CA PHE A 436 3.08 -5.97 -1.34
C PHE A 436 2.49 -6.67 -2.57
N GLU A 437 2.76 -7.97 -2.74
CA GLU A 437 2.19 -8.78 -3.82
C GLU A 437 0.72 -9.16 -3.62
N ASN A 438 0.19 -9.02 -2.39
CA ASN A 438 -1.15 -9.50 -2.02
C ASN A 438 -2.00 -8.41 -1.36
N LYS A 439 -1.87 -7.17 -1.80
CA LYS A 439 -2.76 -6.08 -1.36
C LYS A 439 -4.22 -6.42 -1.67
N PHE A 440 -5.09 -6.10 -0.74
CA PHE A 440 -6.53 -6.34 -0.86
C PHE A 440 -7.29 -5.04 -0.69
N TYR A 441 -8.00 -4.67 -1.72
CA TYR A 441 -8.80 -3.47 -1.78
C TYR A 441 -10.27 -3.79 -1.53
N GLU A 442 -10.96 -2.93 -0.80
CA GLU A 442 -12.33 -3.19 -0.35
C GLU A 442 -13.17 -1.90 -0.34
N LEU A 443 -14.29 -1.92 -1.10
CA LEU A 443 -15.14 -0.76 -1.30
C LEU A 443 -15.70 -0.15 0.00
N GLY A 444 -15.96 -0.97 1.01
CA GLY A 444 -16.51 -0.54 2.29
C GLY A 444 -15.62 0.46 3.05
N GLN A 445 -14.34 0.55 2.68
CA GLN A 445 -13.41 1.53 3.28
C GLN A 445 -13.56 2.95 2.71
N TRP A 446 -14.23 3.16 1.56
CA TRP A 446 -14.08 4.40 0.79
C TRP A 446 -15.27 5.34 0.74
N GLY A 447 -16.35 5.01 1.22
CA GLY A 447 -17.49 5.91 1.10
C GLY A 447 -18.65 5.49 1.95
N THR A 448 -18.39 4.58 2.88
CA THR A 448 -19.44 4.02 3.71
C THR A 448 -19.06 4.00 5.19
N SER A 449 -20.04 4.08 6.05
CA SER A 449 -19.89 3.94 7.50
C SER A 449 -20.01 2.47 7.98
N VAL A 450 -19.95 1.49 7.06
CA VAL A 450 -20.19 0.07 7.37
C VAL A 450 -19.22 -0.44 8.44
N TYR A 451 -17.92 -0.22 8.25
CA TYR A 451 -16.91 -0.69 9.20
C TYR A 451 -17.08 -0.07 10.60
N GLY A 452 -17.35 1.23 10.69
CA GLY A 452 -17.62 1.90 11.95
C GLY A 452 -18.86 1.34 12.67
N ASN A 453 -19.90 1.02 11.92
CA ASN A 453 -21.12 0.40 12.47
C ASN A 453 -20.85 -1.03 12.98
N LEU A 454 -20.08 -1.84 12.23
CA LEU A 454 -19.68 -3.20 12.65
C LEU A 454 -18.80 -3.15 13.89
N LEU A 455 -17.83 -2.24 13.92
CA LEU A 455 -16.96 -2.05 15.07
C LEU A 455 -17.74 -1.64 16.33
N SER A 456 -18.73 -0.75 16.19
CA SER A 456 -19.59 -0.36 17.32
C SER A 456 -20.31 -1.56 17.92
N ILE A 457 -20.77 -2.52 17.11
CA ILE A 457 -21.38 -3.76 17.60
C ILE A 457 -20.32 -4.64 18.27
N ALA A 458 -19.19 -4.88 17.63
CA ALA A 458 -18.10 -5.68 18.17
C ALA A 458 -17.65 -5.16 19.53
N SER A 459 -17.44 -3.85 19.66
CA SER A 459 -17.02 -3.19 20.91
C SER A 459 -18.09 -3.21 22.01
N SER A 460 -19.36 -3.45 21.66
CA SER A 460 -20.43 -3.61 22.67
C SER A 460 -20.39 -4.96 23.38
N GLY A 461 -19.65 -5.94 22.85
CA GLY A 461 -19.56 -7.31 23.37
C GLY A 461 -20.86 -8.12 23.26
N THR A 462 -21.77 -7.72 22.37
CA THR A 462 -23.11 -8.34 22.27
C THR A 462 -23.25 -9.37 21.15
N ASN A 463 -22.29 -9.50 20.24
CA ASN A 463 -22.27 -10.42 19.09
C ASN A 463 -23.60 -10.50 18.32
N ASN A 464 -24.34 -9.39 18.25
CA ASN A 464 -25.66 -9.35 17.63
C ASN A 464 -25.64 -8.88 16.17
N PHE A 465 -24.57 -9.17 15.43
CA PHE A 465 -24.34 -8.75 14.06
C PHE A 465 -25.51 -9.05 13.13
N ALA A 466 -25.98 -10.31 13.10
CA ALA A 466 -27.06 -10.72 12.22
C ALA A 466 -28.36 -9.94 12.48
N SER A 467 -28.70 -9.66 13.73
CA SER A 467 -29.90 -8.87 14.10
C SER A 467 -29.74 -7.37 13.81
N SER A 468 -28.51 -6.86 13.93
CA SER A 468 -28.20 -5.45 13.67
C SER A 468 -28.02 -5.13 12.19
N MET A 469 -27.76 -6.14 11.37
CA MET A 469 -27.43 -5.97 9.93
C MET A 469 -28.52 -5.24 9.15
N LYS A 470 -29.80 -5.46 9.48
CA LYS A 470 -30.92 -4.73 8.87
C LYS A 470 -30.83 -3.22 9.12
N SER A 471 -30.38 -2.81 10.30
CA SER A 471 -30.18 -1.39 10.63
C SER A 471 -28.98 -0.81 9.90
N ILE A 472 -27.87 -1.54 9.88
CA ILE A 472 -26.64 -1.14 9.17
C ILE A 472 -26.93 -0.98 7.67
N THR A 473 -27.59 -1.95 7.05
CA THR A 473 -27.99 -1.89 5.63
C THR A 473 -28.85 -0.67 5.35
N LYS A 474 -29.79 -0.33 6.25
CA LYS A 474 -30.65 0.84 6.08
C LYS A 474 -29.86 2.15 6.19
N ILE A 475 -28.91 2.25 7.11
CA ILE A 475 -28.05 3.43 7.27
C ILE A 475 -27.20 3.62 6.01
N ASN A 476 -26.57 2.56 5.55
CA ASN A 476 -25.68 2.60 4.39
C ASN A 476 -26.40 2.67 3.04
N ALA A 477 -27.71 2.38 2.98
CA ALA A 477 -28.48 2.46 1.73
C ALA A 477 -28.46 3.86 1.10
N LYS A 478 -28.42 4.92 1.93
CA LYS A 478 -28.29 6.29 1.43
C LYS A 478 -26.90 6.54 0.83
N GLU A 479 -25.84 6.15 1.52
CA GLU A 479 -24.48 6.29 1.05
C GLU A 479 -24.26 5.51 -0.26
N PHE A 480 -24.76 4.27 -0.35
CA PHE A 480 -24.73 3.47 -1.57
C PHE A 480 -25.53 4.11 -2.72
N ALA A 481 -26.67 4.72 -2.41
CA ALA A 481 -27.45 5.41 -3.44
C ALA A 481 -26.75 6.68 -3.95
N GLU A 482 -26.07 7.42 -3.09
CA GLU A 482 -25.27 8.59 -3.48
C GLU A 482 -24.12 8.18 -4.39
N VAL A 483 -23.36 7.17 -4.01
CA VAL A 483 -22.30 6.58 -4.82
C VAL A 483 -22.86 6.12 -6.18
N LYS A 484 -23.91 5.30 -6.18
CA LYS A 484 -24.55 4.81 -7.40
C LYS A 484 -25.08 5.91 -8.31
N ASN A 485 -25.75 6.92 -7.75
CA ASN A 485 -26.35 8.01 -8.53
C ASN A 485 -25.29 8.82 -9.27
N TYR A 486 -24.13 9.01 -8.66
CA TYR A 486 -23.02 9.69 -9.29
C TYR A 486 -22.56 8.96 -10.57
N TYR A 487 -22.35 7.65 -10.51
CA TYR A 487 -21.89 6.85 -11.66
C TYR A 487 -22.93 6.66 -12.77
N LYS A 488 -24.21 7.00 -12.52
CA LYS A 488 -25.26 7.01 -13.55
C LYS A 488 -25.34 8.32 -14.34
N PHE A 489 -24.78 9.42 -13.84
CA PHE A 489 -24.82 10.71 -14.50
C PHE A 489 -23.71 10.93 -15.54
N GLY A 490 -22.74 10.04 -15.63
CA GLY A 490 -21.68 10.05 -16.64
C GLY A 490 -22.00 9.28 -17.93
N ASN A 491 -23.23 8.77 -18.10
CA ASN A 491 -23.69 8.03 -19.29
C ASN A 491 -24.68 8.83 -20.11
#